data_efb6674e8e82125570e81e6ebb80d4fb
#
_entry.id   efb6674e8e82125570e81e6ebb80d4fb
#
_cell.length_a   1.000
_cell.length_b   1.000
_cell.length_c   1.000
_cell.angle_alpha   90.00
_cell.angle_beta   90.00
_cell.angle_gamma   90.00
#
_symmetry.space_group_name_H-M   'P 1'
#
loop_
_entity.id
_entity.type
_entity.pdbx_description
1 polymer ?
#
loop_
_entity_poly.entity_id
_entity_poly.type
_entity_poly.pdbx_seq_one_letter_code
_entity_poly.pdbx_strand_id
1 'polypeptide(L)' 'MNKRIRELARQAKKHALDAMIKITDKEQALKVYSESYDTKFAELIVRECAEWIKNTDSDPDIGEEDARALLEHFGVEE' A
#
# COMPACT_ATOMS: atom_id res chain seq x y z
N MET A 1 7.54 14.58 -7.75
CA MET A 1 6.61 13.65 -7.09
C MET A 1 6.21 14.21 -5.75
N ASN A 2 4.96 14.00 -5.35
CA ASN A 2 4.43 14.46 -4.07
C ASN A 2 5.20 13.85 -2.90
N LYS A 3 5.43 14.64 -1.85
CA LYS A 3 6.18 14.21 -0.66
C LYS A 3 5.54 12.97 0.01
N ARG A 4 4.21 12.95 0.11
CA ARG A 4 3.50 11.82 0.72
C ARG A 4 3.68 10.54 -0.09
N ILE A 5 3.59 10.64 -1.42
CA ILE A 5 3.81 9.49 -2.30
C ILE A 5 5.23 8.95 -2.15
N ARG A 6 6.23 9.85 -2.01
CA ARG A 6 7.62 9.45 -1.79
C ARG A 6 7.79 8.69 -0.47
N GLU A 7 7.10 9.11 0.57
CA GLU A 7 7.14 8.43 1.87
C GLU A 7 6.56 7.02 1.76
N LEU A 8 5.42 6.89 1.06
CA LEU A 8 4.79 5.59 0.86
C LEU A 8 5.67 4.68 0.00
N ALA A 9 6.30 5.23 -1.03
CA ALA A 9 7.24 4.49 -1.87
C ALA A 9 8.44 3.99 -1.05
N ARG A 10 8.95 4.84 -0.15
CA ARG A 10 10.06 4.47 0.72
C ARG A 10 9.69 3.32 1.65
N GLN A 11 8.49 3.36 2.23
CA GLN A 11 7.99 2.29 3.08
C GLN A 11 7.85 0.98 2.30
N ALA A 12 7.33 1.06 1.08
CA ALA A 12 7.18 -0.11 0.20
C ALA A 12 8.55 -0.69 -0.16
N LYS A 13 9.52 0.17 -0.44
CA LYS A 13 10.89 -0.25 -0.77
C LYS A 13 11.54 -0.97 0.41
N LYS A 14 11.40 -0.44 1.61
CA LYS A 14 11.92 -1.07 2.82
C LYS A 14 11.31 -2.45 3.04
N HIS A 15 10.00 -2.55 2.88
CA HIS A 15 9.28 -3.83 2.98
C HIS A 15 9.80 -4.85 1.97
N ALA A 16 10.00 -4.41 0.71
CA ALA A 16 10.50 -5.27 -0.36
C ALA A 16 11.94 -5.74 -0.10
N LEU A 17 12.79 -4.84 0.42
CA LEU A 17 14.17 -5.19 0.78
C LEU A 17 14.19 -6.25 1.88
N ASP A 18 13.34 -6.08 2.90
CA ASP A 18 13.24 -7.05 3.99
C ASP A 18 12.75 -8.42 3.48
N ALA A 19 11.85 -8.42 2.50
CA ALA A 19 11.34 -9.65 1.92
C ALA A 19 12.40 -10.41 1.12
N MET A 20 13.32 -9.71 0.48
CA MET A 20 14.34 -10.33 -0.38
C MET A 20 15.64 -10.67 0.34
N ILE A 21 15.88 -10.13 1.53
CA ILE A 21 17.19 -10.19 2.18
C ILE A 21 17.68 -11.63 2.47
N LYS A 22 16.74 -12.55 2.67
CA LYS A 22 17.08 -13.96 2.98
C LYS A 22 17.18 -14.84 1.73
N ILE A 23 16.93 -14.28 0.56
CA ILE A 23 16.95 -15.02 -0.69
C ILE A 23 18.36 -14.96 -1.29
N THR A 24 18.97 -16.11 -1.49
CA THR A 24 20.34 -16.22 -2.00
C THR A 24 20.43 -16.19 -3.52
N ASP A 25 19.37 -16.68 -4.20
CA ASP A 25 19.30 -16.64 -5.66
C ASP A 25 18.99 -15.22 -6.13
N LYS A 26 19.91 -14.65 -6.91
CA LYS A 26 19.82 -13.26 -7.36
C LYS A 26 18.57 -13.00 -8.21
N GLU A 27 18.25 -13.89 -9.14
CA GLU A 27 17.06 -13.73 -9.99
C GLU A 27 15.77 -13.80 -9.17
N GLN A 28 15.70 -14.76 -8.25
CA GLN A 28 14.58 -14.93 -7.36
C GLN A 28 14.43 -13.73 -6.43
N ALA A 29 15.54 -13.21 -5.91
CA ALA A 29 15.55 -12.05 -5.03
C ALA A 29 15.00 -10.82 -5.75
N LEU A 30 15.40 -10.58 -6.98
CA LEU A 30 14.91 -9.45 -7.78
C LEU A 30 13.43 -9.57 -8.06
N LYS A 31 12.95 -10.78 -8.35
CA LYS A 31 11.53 -11.03 -8.59
C LYS A 31 10.70 -10.75 -7.35
N VAL A 32 11.14 -11.27 -6.19
CA VAL A 32 10.47 -11.05 -4.91
C VAL A 32 10.46 -9.57 -4.56
N TYR A 33 11.57 -8.87 -4.76
CA TYR A 33 11.65 -7.43 -4.53
C TYR A 33 10.60 -6.68 -5.35
N SER A 34 10.56 -6.93 -6.66
CA SER A 34 9.64 -6.25 -7.57
C SER A 34 8.18 -6.49 -7.18
N GLU A 35 7.81 -7.76 -6.98
CA GLU A 35 6.43 -8.12 -6.60
C GLU A 35 6.04 -7.56 -5.25
N SER A 36 6.93 -7.65 -4.27
CA SER A 36 6.67 -7.14 -2.92
C SER A 36 6.55 -5.62 -2.90
N TYR A 37 7.40 -4.93 -3.67
CA TYR A 37 7.33 -3.48 -3.80
C TYR A 37 6.00 -3.04 -4.40
N ASP A 38 5.64 -3.62 -5.54
CA ASP A 38 4.42 -3.25 -6.25
C ASP A 38 3.18 -3.48 -5.39
N THR A 39 3.10 -4.65 -4.75
CA THR A 39 1.97 -5.00 -3.89
C THR A 39 1.88 -4.07 -2.69
N LYS A 40 3.00 -3.85 -2.00
CA LYS A 40 3.01 -3.01 -0.81
C LYS A 40 2.73 -1.55 -1.13
N PHE A 41 3.32 -1.04 -2.20
CA PHE A 41 3.08 0.33 -2.65
C PHE A 41 1.59 0.54 -2.94
N ALA A 42 0.99 -0.37 -3.71
CA ALA A 42 -0.43 -0.30 -4.06
C ALA A 42 -1.31 -0.34 -2.80
N GLU A 43 -1.03 -1.25 -1.86
CA GLU A 43 -1.76 -1.32 -0.60
C GLU A 43 -1.69 -0.02 0.18
N LEU A 44 -0.50 0.57 0.28
CA LEU A 44 -0.31 1.81 1.02
C LEU A 44 -1.07 2.97 0.38
N ILE A 45 -1.07 3.05 -0.95
CA ILE A 45 -1.82 4.09 -1.67
C ILE A 45 -3.33 3.91 -1.45
N VAL A 46 -3.83 2.67 -1.56
CA VAL A 46 -5.26 2.39 -1.36
C VAL A 46 -5.70 2.73 0.06
N ARG A 47 -4.90 2.34 1.06
CA ARG A 47 -5.19 2.67 2.46
C ARG A 47 -5.19 4.18 2.71
N GLU A 48 -4.25 4.89 2.10
CA GLU A 48 -4.19 6.36 2.22
C GLU A 48 -5.43 7.00 1.62
N CYS A 49 -5.89 6.51 0.46
CA CYS A 49 -7.13 6.99 -0.16
C CYS A 49 -8.34 6.71 0.71
N ALA A 50 -8.42 5.53 1.29
CA ALA A 50 -9.52 5.16 2.19
C ALA A 50 -9.55 6.04 3.44
N GLU A 51 -8.40 6.31 4.03
CA GLU A 51 -8.26 7.22 5.18
C GLU A 51 -8.73 8.62 4.82
N TRP A 52 -8.33 9.10 3.65
CA TRP A 52 -8.71 10.43 3.18
C TRP A 52 -10.22 10.55 3.01
N ILE A 53 -10.85 9.54 2.40
CA ILE A 53 -12.30 9.49 2.23
C ILE A 53 -13.01 9.52 3.57
N LYS A 54 -12.54 8.71 4.51
CA LYS A 54 -13.09 8.60 5.85
C LYS A 54 -13.02 9.91 6.62
N ASN A 55 -11.91 10.65 6.48
CA ASN A 55 -11.66 11.88 7.22
C ASN A 55 -12.27 13.13 6.59
N THR A 56 -12.55 13.12 5.28
CA THR A 56 -13.04 14.29 4.56
C THR A 56 -14.53 14.27 4.30
N ASP A 57 -15.19 13.13 4.47
CA ASP A 57 -16.63 13.04 4.29
C ASP A 57 -17.34 13.76 5.45
N SER A 58 -18.38 14.53 5.12
CA SER A 58 -19.17 15.25 6.13
C SER A 58 -20.02 14.33 6.99
N ASP A 59 -20.33 13.13 6.50
CA ASP A 59 -21.05 12.11 7.24
C ASP A 59 -20.09 10.97 7.56
N PRO A 60 -19.70 10.79 8.83
CA PRO A 60 -18.73 9.74 9.21
C PRO A 60 -19.15 8.33 8.84
N ASP A 61 -20.46 8.05 8.88
CA ASP A 61 -20.96 6.71 8.55
C ASP A 61 -20.81 6.42 7.05
N ILE A 62 -21.12 7.41 6.21
CA ILE A 62 -20.98 7.29 4.75
C ILE A 62 -19.50 7.19 4.37
N GLY A 63 -18.66 8.04 4.97
CA GLY A 63 -17.22 8.02 4.72
C GLY A 63 -16.58 6.69 5.08
N GLU A 64 -16.96 6.11 6.20
CA GLU A 64 -16.45 4.81 6.64
C GLU A 64 -16.92 3.68 5.71
N GLU A 65 -18.18 3.72 5.28
CA GLU A 65 -18.73 2.73 4.36
C GLU A 65 -18.04 2.80 3.00
N ASP A 66 -17.85 4.00 2.46
CA ASP A 66 -17.16 4.20 1.18
C ASP A 66 -15.69 3.75 1.26
N ALA A 67 -15.01 4.06 2.36
CA ALA A 67 -13.63 3.64 2.58
C ALA A 67 -13.53 2.11 2.62
N ARG A 68 -14.46 1.46 3.30
CA ARG A 68 -14.50 0.00 3.36
C ARG A 68 -14.74 -0.62 1.99
N ALA A 69 -15.66 -0.05 1.22
CA ALA A 69 -15.96 -0.51 -0.14
C ALA A 69 -14.71 -0.41 -1.04
N LEU A 70 -13.95 0.67 -0.91
CA LEU A 70 -12.71 0.86 -1.65
C LEU A 70 -11.68 -0.22 -1.29
N LEU A 71 -11.49 -0.48 0.00
CA LEU A 71 -10.55 -1.49 0.47
C LEU A 71 -10.95 -2.88 -0.01
N GLU A 72 -12.24 -3.22 0.07
CA GLU A 72 -12.76 -4.50 -0.41
C GLU A 72 -12.57 -4.66 -1.91
N HIS A 73 -12.78 -3.58 -2.66
CA HIS A 73 -12.63 -3.62 -4.11
C HIS A 73 -11.22 -4.03 -4.52
N PHE A 74 -10.21 -3.53 -3.80
CA PHE A 74 -8.81 -3.85 -4.08
C PHE A 74 -8.27 -5.03 -3.26
N GLY A 75 -9.11 -5.61 -2.40
CA GLY A 75 -8.69 -6.74 -1.56
C GLY A 75 -7.66 -6.36 -0.51
N VAL A 76 -7.68 -5.12 -0.05
CA VAL A 76 -6.74 -4.61 0.95
C VAL A 76 -7.39 -4.65 2.34
N GLU A 77 -6.68 -5.22 3.31
CA GLU A 77 -7.15 -5.24 4.70
C GLU A 77 -6.75 -3.94 5.41
N GLU A 78 -7.62 -3.52 6.31
CA GLU A 78 -7.38 -2.34 7.13
C GLU A 78 -6.25 -2.52 8.11
#